data_0028ea0c53b8b8636b4a1318cbec8a17
#
_entry.id   0028ea0c53b8b8636b4a1318cbec8a17
#
_cell.length_a   1.000
_cell.length_b   1.000
_cell.length_c   1.000
_cell.angle_alpha   90.00
_cell.angle_beta   90.00
_cell.angle_gamma   90.00
#
_symmetry.space_group_name_H-M   'P 1'
#
loop_
_entity.id
_entity.type
_entity.pdbx_description
1 polymer ?
#
loop_
_entity_poly.entity_id
_entity_poly.type
_entity_poly.pdbx_seq_one_letter_code
_entity_poly.pdbx_strand_id
1 'polypeptide(L)'
;MMVKTRLWLGGEVSEQRDMPLIRRLIERVRRCAAHRPLLVCADGLVSYIRAIRETFRDPVPMGTGGRPRLRPWRTVLIAQVVKRYERRRVVATDRRIVDGTPARVETLRRRSQGDGGINTAYIERLNATFRERLAPLARRCRALARQTLTLHEGMFVVGTVYNFCTPHESLHAGQRTTPAMAAGITGHCWTMQALLSFHVPLPRWAPPKQRGRPSHAFQRLIARWCS
;
A
#
# COMPACT_ATOMS: atom_id res chain seq x y z
N MET A 1 -0.96 -1.41 4.59
CA MET A 1 -0.13 -1.78 5.74
C MET A 1 -0.20 -3.28 5.99
N MET A 2 0.92 -3.93 6.25
CA MET A 2 1.02 -5.33 6.61
C MET A 2 0.87 -5.47 8.13
N VAL A 3 -0.16 -6.19 8.61
CA VAL A 3 -0.51 -6.20 10.04
C VAL A 3 0.57 -6.86 10.90
N LYS A 4 1.10 -8.01 10.49
CA LYS A 4 2.09 -8.77 11.26
C LYS A 4 3.37 -7.98 11.54
N THR A 5 3.88 -7.27 10.55
CA THR A 5 5.16 -6.56 10.61
C THR A 5 5.01 -5.05 10.79
N ARG A 6 3.79 -4.53 10.79
CA ARG A 6 3.48 -3.09 10.79
C ARG A 6 4.04 -2.35 9.57
N LEU A 7 4.56 -3.06 8.56
CA LEU A 7 5.16 -2.45 7.37
C LEU A 7 4.14 -1.63 6.58
N TRP A 8 4.43 -0.38 6.36
CA TRP A 8 3.69 0.46 5.44
C TRP A 8 4.04 0.09 3.99
N LEU A 9 3.05 -0.23 3.17
CA LEU A 9 3.22 -0.68 1.80
C LEU A 9 3.11 0.45 0.76
N GLY A 10 2.84 1.67 1.22
CA GLY A 10 2.64 2.82 0.38
C GLY A 10 1.26 3.46 0.60
N GLY A 11 1.05 4.58 -0.07
CA GLY A 11 -0.18 5.35 -0.06
C GLY A 11 -0.37 6.04 -1.40
N GLU A 12 -1.53 6.64 -1.58
CA GLU A 12 -1.88 7.41 -2.77
C GLU A 12 -2.50 8.74 -2.35
N VAL A 13 -2.17 9.79 -3.08
CA VAL A 13 -2.73 11.14 -2.88
C VAL A 13 -3.50 11.54 -4.13
N SER A 14 -4.66 12.13 -3.95
CA SER A 14 -5.49 12.69 -5.01
C SER A 14 -6.34 13.82 -4.46
N GLU A 15 -6.74 14.73 -5.31
CA GLU A 15 -7.69 15.78 -4.97
C GLU A 15 -9.09 15.24 -4.67
N GLN A 16 -9.43 14.09 -5.26
CA GLN A 16 -10.72 13.44 -5.09
C GLN A 16 -10.56 12.02 -4.56
N ARG A 17 -11.49 11.62 -3.67
CA ARG A 17 -11.62 10.25 -3.19
C ARG A 17 -12.52 9.47 -4.14
N ASP A 18 -11.99 9.08 -5.27
CA ASP A 18 -12.68 8.41 -6.36
C ASP A 18 -12.20 6.95 -6.58
N MET A 19 -12.83 6.25 -7.50
CA MET A 19 -12.44 4.87 -7.87
C MET A 19 -11.03 4.78 -8.46
N PRO A 20 -10.55 5.71 -9.31
CA PRO A 20 -9.17 5.73 -9.77
C PRO A 20 -8.14 5.78 -8.64
N LEU A 21 -8.33 6.62 -7.62
CA LEU A 21 -7.46 6.68 -6.44
C LEU A 21 -7.42 5.33 -5.71
N ILE A 22 -8.61 4.78 -5.43
CA ILE A 22 -8.72 3.51 -4.70
C ILE A 22 -8.08 2.37 -5.51
N ARG A 23 -8.28 2.35 -6.83
CA ARG A 23 -7.66 1.35 -7.71
C ARG A 23 -6.14 1.43 -7.69
N ARG A 24 -5.53 2.63 -7.81
CA ARG A 24 -4.07 2.81 -7.71
C ARG A 24 -3.53 2.29 -6.38
N LEU A 25 -4.21 2.59 -5.27
CA LEU A 25 -3.82 2.08 -3.96
C LEU A 25 -3.84 0.55 -3.91
N ILE A 26 -4.90 -0.09 -4.41
CA ILE A 26 -5.01 -1.55 -4.40
C ILE A 26 -4.02 -2.20 -5.38
N GLU A 27 -3.72 -1.59 -6.52
CA GLU A 27 -2.68 -2.04 -7.46
C GLU A 27 -1.29 -2.01 -6.81
N ARG A 28 -1.01 -1.01 -5.98
CA ARG A 28 0.22 -0.95 -5.17
C ARG A 28 0.29 -2.14 -4.21
N VAL A 29 -0.79 -2.41 -3.49
CA VAL A 29 -0.88 -3.56 -2.58
C VAL A 29 -0.67 -4.87 -3.36
N ARG A 30 -1.29 -5.03 -4.52
CA ARG A 30 -1.11 -6.21 -5.38
C ARG A 30 0.34 -6.41 -5.81
N ARG A 31 1.06 -5.34 -6.17
CA ARG A 31 2.49 -5.42 -6.54
C ARG A 31 3.38 -5.92 -5.40
N CYS A 32 2.99 -5.66 -4.15
CA CYS A 32 3.68 -6.18 -2.96
C CYS A 32 3.22 -7.60 -2.58
N ALA A 33 2.11 -8.07 -3.12
CA ALA A 33 1.52 -9.36 -2.77
C ALA A 33 2.11 -10.48 -3.63
N ALA A 34 2.61 -11.53 -2.97
CA ALA A 34 2.86 -12.81 -3.63
C ALA A 34 1.54 -13.59 -3.77
N HIS A 35 1.48 -14.58 -4.68
CA HIS A 35 0.32 -15.47 -4.86
C HIS A 35 0.09 -16.41 -3.65
N ARG A 36 0.23 -15.88 -2.44
CA ARG A 36 -0.02 -16.58 -1.17
C ARG A 36 -1.38 -16.19 -0.61
N PRO A 37 -1.96 -17.00 0.28
CA PRO A 37 -3.19 -16.63 0.98
C PRO A 37 -3.05 -15.28 1.67
N LEU A 38 -3.91 -14.34 1.32
CA LEU A 38 -3.90 -12.95 1.79
C LEU A 38 -5.29 -12.58 2.33
N LEU A 39 -5.35 -12.03 3.53
CA LEU A 39 -6.55 -11.41 4.09
C LEU A 39 -6.41 -9.89 3.98
N VAL A 40 -7.29 -9.28 3.20
CA VAL A 40 -7.40 -7.82 3.05
C VAL A 40 -8.55 -7.32 3.90
N CYS A 41 -8.24 -6.48 4.88
CA CYS A 41 -9.22 -5.84 5.75
C CYS A 41 -9.39 -4.38 5.34
N ALA A 42 -10.61 -3.95 5.08
CA ALA A 42 -10.96 -2.58 4.73
C ALA A 42 -12.04 -2.02 5.66
N ASP A 43 -12.22 -0.70 5.64
CA ASP A 43 -13.39 -0.05 6.25
C ASP A 43 -14.68 -0.36 5.48
N GLY A 44 -15.80 0.19 5.94
CA GLY A 44 -17.12 -0.05 5.37
C GLY A 44 -17.34 0.52 3.96
N LEU A 45 -16.35 1.14 3.32
CA LEU A 45 -16.50 1.71 1.98
C LEU A 45 -16.58 0.62 0.91
N VAL A 46 -17.72 0.53 0.22
CA VAL A 46 -18.00 -0.50 -0.80
C VAL A 46 -17.01 -0.46 -1.97
N SER A 47 -16.51 0.72 -2.31
CA SER A 47 -15.53 0.90 -3.39
C SER A 47 -14.24 0.09 -3.20
N TYR A 48 -13.80 -0.16 -1.96
CA TYR A 48 -12.64 -1.02 -1.69
C TYR A 48 -12.87 -2.46 -2.13
N ILE A 49 -14.04 -3.03 -1.83
CA ILE A 49 -14.36 -4.41 -2.25
C ILE A 49 -14.29 -4.54 -3.76
N ARG A 50 -14.93 -3.60 -4.47
CA ARG A 50 -14.91 -3.56 -5.93
C ARG A 50 -13.49 -3.46 -6.46
N ALA A 51 -12.69 -2.53 -5.96
CA ALA A 51 -11.31 -2.34 -6.39
C ALA A 51 -10.44 -3.58 -6.14
N ILE A 52 -10.59 -4.25 -4.98
CA ILE A 52 -9.85 -5.47 -4.66
C ILE A 52 -10.22 -6.58 -5.65
N ARG A 53 -11.52 -6.82 -5.88
CA ARG A 53 -11.98 -7.85 -6.81
C ARG A 53 -11.58 -7.58 -8.27
N GLU A 54 -11.53 -6.32 -8.68
CA GLU A 54 -11.11 -5.94 -10.04
C GLU A 54 -9.59 -6.04 -10.21
N THR A 55 -8.81 -5.72 -9.18
CA THR A 55 -7.35 -5.64 -9.26
C THR A 55 -6.68 -7.00 -9.09
N PHE A 56 -7.16 -7.84 -8.17
CA PHE A 56 -6.54 -9.15 -7.92
C PHE A 56 -7.03 -10.20 -8.91
N ARG A 57 -6.71 -9.99 -10.21
CA ARG A 57 -7.03 -10.89 -11.33
C ARG A 57 -5.83 -10.99 -12.26
N ASP A 58 -5.57 -12.17 -12.79
CA ASP A 58 -4.55 -12.39 -13.80
C ASP A 58 -5.17 -12.67 -15.16
N PRO A 59 -4.52 -12.22 -16.24
CA PRO A 59 -4.92 -12.60 -17.58
C PRO A 59 -4.66 -14.08 -17.82
N VAL A 60 -5.65 -14.77 -18.38
CA VAL A 60 -5.52 -16.17 -18.79
C VAL A 60 -5.26 -16.18 -20.29
N PRO A 61 -4.13 -16.76 -20.76
CA PRO A 61 -3.89 -16.93 -22.20
C PRO A 61 -5.01 -17.80 -22.81
N MET A 62 -5.67 -17.30 -23.84
CA MET A 62 -6.77 -18.00 -24.51
C MET A 62 -6.34 -18.71 -25.80
N GLY A 63 -5.07 -18.59 -26.24
CA GLY A 63 -4.60 -19.16 -27.50
C GLY A 63 -5.19 -18.52 -28.76
N THR A 64 -6.21 -17.69 -28.65
CA THR A 64 -6.87 -16.95 -29.74
C THR A 64 -6.65 -15.46 -29.54
N GLY A 65 -6.52 -14.69 -30.62
CA GLY A 65 -6.42 -13.23 -30.57
C GLY A 65 -7.64 -12.62 -29.86
N GLY A 66 -7.45 -11.51 -29.14
CA GLY A 66 -8.51 -10.80 -28.45
C GLY A 66 -8.17 -10.44 -27.00
N ARG A 67 -9.14 -9.86 -26.29
CA ARG A 67 -8.95 -9.47 -24.89
C ARG A 67 -8.86 -10.72 -23.99
N PRO A 68 -7.77 -10.90 -23.21
CA PRO A 68 -7.63 -12.06 -22.35
C PRO A 68 -8.73 -12.09 -21.28
N ARG A 69 -9.22 -13.30 -20.96
CA ARG A 69 -10.11 -13.51 -19.83
C ARG A 69 -9.32 -13.29 -18.54
N LEU A 70 -9.93 -12.60 -17.56
CA LEU A 70 -9.32 -12.35 -16.26
C LEU A 70 -9.79 -13.39 -15.24
N ARG A 71 -8.84 -14.07 -14.57
CA ARG A 71 -9.11 -15.02 -13.49
C ARG A 71 -8.79 -14.40 -12.15
N PRO A 72 -9.75 -14.36 -11.20
CA PRO A 72 -9.50 -13.82 -9.86
C PRO A 72 -8.56 -14.71 -9.04
N TRP A 73 -7.77 -14.10 -8.16
CA TRP A 73 -6.96 -14.80 -7.18
C TRP A 73 -7.84 -15.39 -6.08
N ARG A 74 -8.09 -16.69 -6.11
CA ARG A 74 -8.87 -17.41 -5.08
C ARG A 74 -8.19 -17.44 -3.70
N THR A 75 -6.97 -16.99 -3.61
CA THR A 75 -6.18 -16.88 -2.38
C THR A 75 -6.41 -15.58 -1.63
N VAL A 76 -7.06 -14.59 -2.24
CA VAL A 76 -7.39 -13.31 -1.59
C VAL A 76 -8.75 -13.44 -0.91
N LEU A 77 -8.74 -13.20 0.41
CA LEU A 77 -9.93 -13.14 1.25
C LEU A 77 -10.18 -11.68 1.62
N ILE A 78 -11.44 -11.28 1.73
CA ILE A 78 -11.82 -9.90 2.01
C ILE A 78 -12.69 -9.85 3.26
N ALA A 79 -12.32 -8.99 4.20
CA ALA A 79 -13.13 -8.66 5.35
C ALA A 79 -13.33 -7.15 5.46
N GLN A 80 -14.45 -6.74 6.04
CA GLN A 80 -14.75 -5.34 6.32
C GLN A 80 -15.01 -5.10 7.81
N VAL A 81 -14.59 -3.92 8.26
CA VAL A 81 -14.93 -3.38 9.57
C VAL A 81 -15.86 -2.19 9.37
N VAL A 82 -17.10 -2.33 9.73
CA VAL A 82 -18.14 -1.30 9.58
C VAL A 82 -18.44 -0.72 10.95
N LYS A 83 -18.12 0.54 11.15
CA LYS A 83 -18.40 1.28 12.39
C LYS A 83 -19.74 1.99 12.25
N ARG A 84 -20.64 1.81 13.21
CA ARG A 84 -21.87 2.58 13.32
C ARG A 84 -21.62 3.75 14.26
N TYR A 85 -22.10 4.91 13.87
CA TYR A 85 -21.92 6.15 14.62
C TYR A 85 -23.29 6.71 15.06
N GLU A 86 -23.38 7.07 16.34
CA GLU A 86 -24.46 7.90 16.86
C GLU A 86 -23.85 9.12 17.56
N ARG A 87 -24.36 10.31 17.29
CA ARG A 87 -23.85 11.58 17.84
C ARG A 87 -22.31 11.68 17.79
N ARG A 88 -21.69 11.24 16.66
CA ARG A 88 -20.23 11.20 16.42
C ARG A 88 -19.43 10.20 17.30
N ARG A 89 -20.10 9.34 18.05
CA ARG A 89 -19.46 8.25 18.82
C ARG A 89 -19.69 6.91 18.11
N VAL A 90 -18.71 6.03 18.17
CA VAL A 90 -18.87 4.66 17.67
C VAL A 90 -19.70 3.89 18.68
N VAL A 91 -20.89 3.45 18.28
CA VAL A 91 -21.84 2.67 19.11
C VAL A 91 -21.76 1.18 18.83
N ALA A 92 -21.36 0.80 17.60
CA ALA A 92 -21.20 -0.60 17.25
C ALA A 92 -20.10 -0.76 16.19
N THR A 93 -19.47 -1.94 16.17
CA THR A 93 -18.47 -2.31 15.16
C THR A 93 -18.82 -3.69 14.62
N ASP A 94 -19.31 -3.73 13.39
CA ASP A 94 -19.65 -4.95 12.69
C ASP A 94 -18.44 -5.44 11.89
N ARG A 95 -18.14 -6.73 11.99
CA ARG A 95 -17.08 -7.40 11.22
C ARG A 95 -17.70 -8.34 10.23
N ARG A 96 -17.47 -8.09 8.95
CA ARG A 96 -18.11 -8.87 7.86
C ARG A 96 -17.04 -9.58 7.05
N ILE A 97 -17.21 -10.87 6.82
CA ILE A 97 -16.45 -11.60 5.80
C ILE A 97 -17.19 -11.40 4.48
N VAL A 98 -16.49 -10.83 3.51
CA VAL A 98 -17.04 -10.54 2.19
C VAL A 98 -16.68 -11.62 1.19
N ASP A 99 -15.41 -12.05 1.18
CA ASP A 99 -14.92 -13.13 0.33
C ASP A 99 -14.05 -14.08 1.16
N GLY A 100 -14.36 -15.37 1.06
CA GLY A 100 -13.69 -16.45 1.78
C GLY A 100 -14.58 -17.15 2.80
N THR A 101 -14.12 -18.28 3.28
CA THR A 101 -14.81 -19.03 4.35
C THR A 101 -14.37 -18.54 5.73
N PRO A 102 -15.24 -18.57 6.75
CA PRO A 102 -14.88 -18.18 8.11
C PRO A 102 -13.62 -18.88 8.63
N ALA A 103 -13.48 -20.17 8.39
CA ALA A 103 -12.31 -20.96 8.83
C ALA A 103 -11.00 -20.48 8.20
N ARG A 104 -11.01 -20.16 6.89
CA ARG A 104 -9.82 -19.63 6.20
C ARG A 104 -9.46 -18.22 6.67
N VAL A 105 -10.45 -17.37 6.85
CA VAL A 105 -10.27 -16.01 7.37
C VAL A 105 -9.67 -16.08 8.77
N GLU A 106 -10.21 -16.93 9.63
CA GLU A 106 -9.73 -17.11 11.00
C GLU A 106 -8.27 -17.64 11.05
N THR A 107 -7.93 -18.58 10.17
CA THR A 107 -6.55 -19.08 10.05
C THR A 107 -5.57 -17.96 9.70
N LEU A 108 -5.91 -17.12 8.70
CA LEU A 108 -5.04 -16.00 8.30
C LEU A 108 -4.99 -14.90 9.37
N ARG A 109 -6.11 -14.65 10.03
CA ARG A 109 -6.17 -13.70 11.13
C ARG A 109 -5.21 -14.09 12.26
N ARG A 110 -5.29 -15.33 12.75
CA ARG A 110 -4.40 -15.83 13.81
C ARG A 110 -2.93 -15.75 13.41
N ARG A 111 -2.58 -16.10 12.18
CA ARG A 111 -1.20 -15.99 11.66
C ARG A 111 -0.66 -14.56 11.61
N SER A 112 -1.53 -13.55 11.50
CA SER A 112 -1.13 -12.15 11.33
C SER A 112 -1.20 -11.33 12.62
N GLN A 113 -2.08 -11.65 13.54
CA GLN A 113 -2.31 -10.82 14.73
C GLN A 113 -2.65 -11.61 16.01
N GLY A 114 -2.38 -12.92 16.02
CA GLY A 114 -2.65 -13.77 17.17
C GLY A 114 -4.14 -13.78 17.55
N ASP A 115 -4.46 -13.51 18.81
CA ASP A 115 -5.83 -13.54 19.31
C ASP A 115 -6.65 -12.26 19.02
N GLY A 116 -6.02 -11.24 18.43
CA GLY A 116 -6.69 -9.99 18.05
C GLY A 116 -7.79 -10.18 17.00
N GLY A 117 -8.92 -9.52 17.13
CA GLY A 117 -10.01 -9.54 16.14
C GLY A 117 -9.65 -8.78 14.86
N ILE A 118 -10.39 -9.03 13.77
CA ILE A 118 -10.31 -8.22 12.54
C ILE A 118 -10.58 -6.77 12.89
N ASN A 119 -9.64 -5.87 12.60
CA ASN A 119 -9.75 -4.45 12.91
C ASN A 119 -8.98 -3.57 11.93
N THR A 120 -9.29 -2.27 11.93
CA THR A 120 -8.60 -1.23 11.17
C THR A 120 -7.69 -0.35 12.04
N ALA A 121 -7.54 -0.69 13.32
CA ALA A 121 -6.84 0.16 14.31
C ALA A 121 -5.37 0.41 13.94
N TYR A 122 -4.71 -0.57 13.34
CA TYR A 122 -3.30 -0.43 12.92
C TYR A 122 -3.09 0.63 11.84
N ILE A 123 -3.94 0.63 10.80
CA ILE A 123 -3.85 1.64 9.75
C ILE A 123 -4.36 3.00 10.25
N GLU A 124 -5.35 3.03 11.13
CA GLU A 124 -5.83 4.27 11.76
C GLU A 124 -4.75 4.93 12.60
N ARG A 125 -3.99 4.15 13.39
CA ARG A 125 -2.83 4.65 14.15
C ARG A 125 -1.73 5.17 13.23
N LEU A 126 -1.40 4.44 12.17
CA LEU A 126 -0.43 4.89 11.18
C LEU A 126 -0.89 6.21 10.50
N ASN A 127 -2.17 6.31 10.15
CA ASN A 127 -2.73 7.55 9.60
C ASN A 127 -2.64 8.72 10.60
N ALA A 128 -2.73 8.47 11.91
CA ALA A 128 -2.49 9.49 12.93
C ALA A 128 -1.02 9.95 12.92
N THR A 129 -0.07 9.02 12.83
CA THR A 129 1.36 9.33 12.68
C THR A 129 1.65 10.18 11.43
N PHE A 130 1.01 9.89 10.29
CA PHE A 130 1.15 10.73 9.10
C PHE A 130 0.59 12.14 9.32
N ARG A 131 -0.55 12.27 10.01
CA ARG A 131 -1.13 13.59 10.33
C ARG A 131 -0.25 14.41 11.28
N GLU A 132 0.43 13.74 12.19
CA GLU A 132 1.36 14.38 13.13
C GLU A 132 2.61 14.90 12.41
N ARG A 133 3.15 14.11 11.48
CA ARG A 133 4.43 14.39 10.81
C ARG A 133 4.31 15.21 9.52
N LEU A 134 3.12 15.29 8.93
CA LEU A 134 2.84 16.04 7.71
C LEU A 134 1.81 17.13 7.99
N ALA A 135 2.27 18.35 8.16
CA ALA A 135 1.40 19.50 8.47
C ALA A 135 0.17 19.62 7.55
N PRO A 136 0.26 19.41 6.22
CA PRO A 136 -0.91 19.47 5.34
C PRO A 136 -1.99 18.42 5.64
N LEU A 137 -1.68 17.33 6.34
CA LEU A 137 -2.64 16.30 6.75
C LEU A 137 -3.22 16.57 8.15
N ALA A 138 -2.65 17.49 8.91
CA ALA A 138 -3.15 17.85 10.23
C ALA A 138 -4.52 18.56 10.14
N ARG A 139 -5.42 18.23 11.05
CA ARG A 139 -6.72 18.90 11.11
C ARG A 139 -6.54 20.34 11.57
N ARG A 140 -7.26 21.28 10.93
CA ARG A 140 -7.27 22.72 11.28
C ARG A 140 -5.88 23.37 11.24
N CYS A 141 -5.00 22.96 10.31
CA CYS A 141 -3.73 23.61 10.09
C CYS A 141 -3.82 24.67 8.99
N ARG A 142 -2.94 25.68 9.04
CA ARG A 142 -2.81 26.72 8.00
C ARG A 142 -1.87 26.28 6.86
N ALA A 143 -1.13 25.18 7.01
CA ALA A 143 -0.20 24.66 6.02
C ALA A 143 -0.93 23.75 5.03
N LEU A 144 -1.64 24.33 4.08
CA LEU A 144 -2.35 23.59 3.04
C LEU A 144 -1.34 23.03 2.00
N ALA A 145 -1.57 21.81 1.55
CA ALA A 145 -0.83 21.29 0.41
C ALA A 145 -1.27 22.02 -0.86
N ARG A 146 -0.36 22.76 -1.48
CA ARG A 146 -0.61 23.44 -2.76
C ARG A 146 -0.51 22.49 -3.96
N GLN A 147 0.26 21.42 -3.81
CA GLN A 147 0.51 20.43 -4.86
C GLN A 147 0.36 19.02 -4.29
N THR A 148 -0.40 18.18 -4.99
CA THR A 148 -0.59 16.76 -4.63
C THR A 148 0.72 15.99 -4.67
N LEU A 149 1.62 16.32 -5.60
CA LEU A 149 2.93 15.69 -5.74
C LEU A 149 3.78 15.89 -4.47
N THR A 150 3.91 17.12 -3.98
CA THR A 150 4.68 17.42 -2.76
C THR A 150 4.15 16.66 -1.55
N LEU A 151 2.82 16.56 -1.42
CA LEU A 151 2.20 15.78 -0.35
C LEU A 151 2.47 14.28 -0.52
N HIS A 152 2.42 13.78 -1.74
CA HIS A 152 2.71 12.39 -2.07
C HIS A 152 4.16 12.03 -1.70
N GLU A 153 5.13 12.84 -2.14
CA GLU A 153 6.54 12.64 -1.83
C GLU A 153 6.82 12.72 -0.32
N GLY A 154 6.27 13.73 0.36
CA GLY A 154 6.37 13.85 1.81
C GLY A 154 5.81 12.62 2.55
N MET A 155 4.70 12.07 2.06
CA MET A 155 4.13 10.83 2.60
C MET A 155 5.09 9.64 2.43
N PHE A 156 5.80 9.53 1.29
CA PHE A 156 6.79 8.48 1.08
C PHE A 156 8.03 8.66 1.95
N VAL A 157 8.51 9.89 2.14
CA VAL A 157 9.61 10.17 3.09
C VAL A 157 9.23 9.73 4.50
N VAL A 158 8.08 10.18 5.02
CA VAL A 158 7.59 9.79 6.36
C VAL A 158 7.38 8.29 6.47
N GLY A 159 6.79 7.66 5.46
CA GLY A 159 6.56 6.21 5.44
C GLY A 159 7.86 5.40 5.40
N THR A 160 8.88 5.88 4.70
CA THR A 160 10.19 5.23 4.66
C THR A 160 10.90 5.36 6.01
N VAL A 161 10.91 6.56 6.61
CA VAL A 161 11.43 6.78 7.96
C VAL A 161 10.70 5.88 8.98
N TYR A 162 9.37 5.78 8.89
CA TYR A 162 8.59 4.89 9.74
C TYR A 162 9.00 3.42 9.57
N ASN A 163 9.22 2.98 8.33
CA ASN A 163 9.57 1.59 8.06
C ASN A 163 11.00 1.23 8.51
N PHE A 164 11.97 2.09 8.27
CA PHE A 164 13.39 1.76 8.41
C PHE A 164 14.04 2.34 9.67
N CYS A 165 13.60 3.53 10.12
CA CYS A 165 14.28 4.28 11.17
C CYS A 165 13.50 4.33 12.50
N THR A 166 12.21 3.95 12.50
CA THR A 166 11.37 4.07 13.69
C THR A 166 11.10 2.70 14.30
N PRO A 167 11.69 2.35 15.45
CA PRO A 167 11.34 1.13 16.18
C PRO A 167 9.89 1.15 16.64
N HIS A 168 9.25 -0.01 16.63
CA HIS A 168 7.86 -0.15 17.00
C HIS A 168 7.71 -1.06 18.21
N GLU A 169 7.18 -0.55 19.33
CA GLU A 169 7.10 -1.29 20.59
C GLU A 169 6.42 -2.66 20.46
N SER A 170 5.32 -2.74 19.70
CA SER A 170 4.61 -4.02 19.53
C SER A 170 5.38 -5.06 18.70
N LEU A 171 6.55 -4.71 18.17
CA LEU A 171 7.44 -5.62 17.45
C LEU A 171 8.68 -6.00 18.25
N HIS A 172 8.80 -5.50 19.49
CA HIS A 172 9.92 -5.81 20.36
C HIS A 172 9.88 -7.27 20.81
N ALA A 173 10.86 -8.04 20.35
CA ALA A 173 11.21 -9.36 20.88
C ALA A 173 12.59 -9.28 21.56
N GLY A 174 12.74 -8.36 22.54
CA GLY A 174 14.00 -8.14 23.24
C GLY A 174 14.96 -7.12 22.61
N GLN A 175 14.71 -6.67 21.38
CA GLN A 175 15.52 -5.63 20.72
C GLN A 175 14.65 -4.61 19.97
N ARG A 176 15.20 -3.41 19.74
CA ARG A 176 14.53 -2.34 19.01
C ARG A 176 14.30 -2.75 17.55
N THR A 177 13.08 -3.13 17.21
CA THR A 177 12.72 -3.69 15.91
C THR A 177 11.88 -2.71 15.09
N THR A 178 12.31 -2.40 13.87
CA THR A 178 11.54 -1.59 12.92
C THR A 178 10.62 -2.47 12.07
N PRO A 179 9.57 -1.90 11.43
CA PRO A 179 8.74 -2.63 10.49
C PRO A 179 9.50 -3.33 9.36
N ALA A 180 10.55 -2.69 8.83
CA ALA A 180 11.40 -3.28 7.77
C ALA A 180 12.23 -4.46 8.29
N MET A 181 12.73 -4.40 9.54
CA MET A 181 13.39 -5.54 10.18
C MET A 181 12.42 -6.69 10.40
N ALA A 182 11.25 -6.42 10.93
CA ALA A 182 10.22 -7.44 11.14
C ALA A 182 9.73 -8.09 9.84
N ALA A 183 9.84 -7.37 8.72
CA ALA A 183 9.52 -7.87 7.38
C ALA A 183 10.69 -8.60 6.70
N GLY A 184 11.87 -8.65 7.33
CA GLY A 184 13.07 -9.27 6.76
C GLY A 184 13.72 -8.48 5.61
N ILE A 185 13.43 -7.18 5.49
CA ILE A 185 13.99 -6.31 4.44
C ILE A 185 15.39 -5.81 4.84
N THR A 186 15.62 -5.61 6.13
CA THR A 186 16.91 -5.20 6.68
C THR A 186 17.18 -5.89 8.01
N GLY A 187 18.47 -6.09 8.35
CA GLY A 187 18.89 -6.70 9.61
C GLY A 187 19.08 -5.72 10.78
N HIS A 188 18.98 -4.41 10.54
CA HIS A 188 19.23 -3.38 11.54
C HIS A 188 18.30 -2.18 11.42
N CYS A 189 18.22 -1.38 12.49
CA CYS A 189 17.53 -0.11 12.49
C CYS A 189 18.42 0.95 11.80
N TRP A 190 17.91 1.57 10.75
CA TRP A 190 18.64 2.58 10.00
C TRP A 190 18.69 3.92 10.76
N THR A 191 19.80 4.62 10.64
CA THR A 191 19.87 6.04 11.01
C THR A 191 19.30 6.90 9.88
N MET A 192 18.92 8.14 10.19
CA MET A 192 18.52 9.11 9.14
C MET A 192 19.66 9.34 8.15
N GLN A 193 20.91 9.39 8.61
CA GLN A 193 22.06 9.53 7.74
C GLN A 193 22.19 8.33 6.78
N ALA A 194 22.08 7.10 7.28
CA ALA A 194 22.13 5.89 6.46
C ALA A 194 21.02 5.89 5.40
N LEU A 195 19.79 6.32 5.79
CA LEU A 195 18.66 6.42 4.87
C LEU A 195 18.90 7.45 3.76
N LEU A 196 19.38 8.63 4.10
CA LEU A 196 19.64 9.71 3.13
C LEU A 196 20.84 9.43 2.23
N SER A 197 21.79 8.65 2.71
CA SER A 197 22.98 8.23 1.94
C SER A 197 22.74 6.96 1.11
N PHE A 198 21.56 6.33 1.23
CA PHE A 198 21.25 5.12 0.49
C PHE A 198 21.10 5.41 -1.00
N HIS A 199 22.01 4.88 -1.80
CA HIS A 199 22.02 5.08 -3.24
C HIS A 199 21.08 4.09 -3.93
N VAL A 200 20.01 4.60 -4.52
CA VAL A 200 19.12 3.83 -5.40
C VAL A 200 19.60 3.99 -6.83
N PRO A 201 20.04 2.91 -7.51
CA PRO A 201 20.39 2.99 -8.92
C PRO A 201 19.18 3.46 -9.72
N LEU A 202 19.37 4.52 -10.51
CA LEU A 202 18.32 4.95 -11.43
C LEU A 202 18.05 3.84 -12.46
N PRO A 203 16.78 3.56 -12.80
CA PRO A 203 16.47 2.65 -13.88
C PRO A 203 17.11 3.17 -15.18
N ARG A 204 17.65 2.26 -16.00
CA ARG A 204 18.13 2.64 -17.33
C ARG A 204 17.01 3.32 -18.10
N TRP A 205 17.29 4.51 -18.63
CA TRP A 205 16.31 5.19 -19.46
C TRP A 205 16.04 4.34 -20.71
N ALA A 206 14.78 3.99 -20.92
CA ALA A 206 14.32 3.34 -22.14
C ALA A 206 13.58 4.37 -23.01
N PRO A 207 13.92 4.48 -24.28
CA PRO A 207 13.23 5.41 -25.17
C PRO A 207 11.74 5.04 -25.27
N PRO A 208 10.82 6.02 -25.25
CA PRO A 208 9.40 5.73 -25.43
C PRO A 208 9.15 5.07 -26.79
N LYS A 209 8.28 4.05 -26.82
CA LYS A 209 7.88 3.40 -28.08
C LYS A 209 7.17 4.42 -28.98
N GLN A 210 7.82 4.86 -30.02
CA GLN A 210 7.23 5.74 -31.05
C GLN A 210 6.65 4.92 -32.20
N ARG A 211 5.51 5.36 -32.71
CA ARG A 211 4.98 4.86 -33.98
C ARG A 211 5.62 5.69 -35.13
N GLY A 212 6.24 5.03 -36.11
CA GLY A 212 6.89 5.65 -37.24
C GLY A 212 8.41 5.77 -37.11
N ARG A 213 9.05 6.42 -38.13
CA ARG A 213 10.51 6.61 -38.17
C ARG A 213 10.93 7.64 -37.09
N PRO A 214 11.86 7.34 -36.20
CA PRO A 214 12.36 8.28 -35.21
C PRO A 214 13.00 9.50 -35.88
N SER A 215 12.79 10.69 -35.32
CA SER A 215 13.48 11.90 -35.79
C SER A 215 15.00 11.81 -35.52
N HIS A 216 15.81 12.52 -36.32
CA HIS A 216 17.25 12.57 -36.11
C HIS A 216 17.65 13.09 -34.72
N ALA A 217 16.89 14.02 -34.16
CA ALA A 217 17.09 14.49 -32.77
C ALA A 217 16.87 13.38 -31.74
N PHE A 218 15.82 12.60 -31.93
CA PHE A 218 15.51 11.47 -31.05
C PHE A 218 16.52 10.34 -31.18
N GLN A 219 17.00 10.03 -32.39
CA GLN A 219 18.07 9.04 -32.60
C GLN A 219 19.37 9.45 -31.90
N ARG A 220 19.72 10.74 -31.93
CA ARG A 220 20.89 11.28 -31.17
C ARG A 220 20.72 11.13 -29.67
N LEU A 221 19.51 11.35 -29.11
CA LEU A 221 19.24 11.13 -27.70
C LEU A 221 19.37 9.66 -27.30
N ILE A 222 18.85 8.73 -28.12
CA ILE A 222 19.00 7.29 -27.88
C ILE A 222 20.49 6.91 -27.88
N ALA A 223 21.26 7.34 -28.87
CA ALA A 223 22.68 7.02 -28.97
C ALA A 223 23.49 7.59 -27.78
N ARG A 224 23.06 8.73 -27.22
CA ARG A 224 23.75 9.37 -26.09
C ARG A 224 23.40 8.74 -24.71
N TRP A 225 22.17 8.23 -24.53
CA TRP A 225 21.67 7.87 -23.21
C TRP A 225 21.30 6.37 -23.06
N CYS A 226 21.27 5.61 -24.16
CA CYS A 226 20.88 4.18 -24.17
C CYS A 226 22.00 3.24 -24.63
N SER A 227 23.19 3.75 -24.93
CA SER A 227 24.40 2.95 -25.27
C SER A 227 25.13 2.44 -24.03
#